data_efd0ffc150348f900f5fecbf49c1459d
#
_entry.id   efd0ffc150348f900f5fecbf49c1459d
#
_cell.length_a   1.000
_cell.length_b   1.000
_cell.length_c   1.000
_cell.angle_alpha   90.00
_cell.angle_beta   90.00
_cell.angle_gamma   90.00
#
_symmetry.space_group_name_H-M   'P 1'
#
loop_
_entity.id
_entity.type
_entity.pdbx_description
1 polymer ?
#
loop_
_entity_poly.entity_id
_entity_poly.type
_entity_poly.pdbx_seq_one_letter_code
_entity_poly.pdbx_strand_id
1 'polypeptide(L)'
;MTKKPIILLAALLLCGCNIASDLIHDDSVVAKAGGQKLYRSTLASYIPDGTLPADSARMASQYIHSWASEVIFLKKAERELGKAGRDVSKELEDYRRSLLRYRYEQQYINERLDTVITEQQVKDYYDAHRETFTLNRPIMKVRFISFFKDSPYRAEILDKLPSKGGSGQHDLDSLAFLSALRYIDNAEVWTDAAVLAREFGTDWETMLSQQKDGYIVIEGADVRAAYVFQSISKGAAPLEFCAPVIKDNILSARKRGLLEQLEQDLLAEALDKKDFVIYEE
;
A
#
# COMPACT_ATOMS: atom_id res chain seq x y z
N MET A 1 42.56 67.53 4.48
CA MET A 1 41.50 67.90 3.57
C MET A 1 40.91 66.68 2.92
N THR A 2 39.66 66.42 3.23
CA THR A 2 38.59 65.70 2.57
C THR A 2 38.76 64.18 2.34
N LYS A 3 38.39 63.41 3.36
CA LYS A 3 38.03 61.97 3.29
C LYS A 3 36.59 61.76 3.81
N LYS A 4 35.57 62.22 3.10
CA LYS A 4 34.17 61.96 3.48
C LYS A 4 33.22 61.97 2.31
N PRO A 5 33.36 61.06 1.28
CA PRO A 5 32.14 60.61 0.61
C PRO A 5 32.05 59.09 0.40
N ILE A 6 32.99 58.26 0.91
CA ILE A 6 32.98 56.80 0.58
C ILE A 6 32.08 56.02 1.57
N ILE A 7 31.76 56.52 2.74
CA ILE A 7 30.92 55.80 3.75
C ILE A 7 29.43 55.88 3.41
N LEU A 8 28.96 56.85 2.66
CA LEU A 8 27.54 56.99 2.30
C LEU A 8 27.10 56.08 1.16
N LEU A 9 28.05 55.54 0.38
CA LEU A 9 27.73 54.63 -0.75
C LEU A 9 27.64 53.17 -0.31
N ALA A 10 28.23 52.79 0.83
CA ALA A 10 28.19 51.43 1.37
C ALA A 10 26.90 51.11 2.14
N ALA A 11 26.16 52.11 2.63
CA ALA A 11 24.91 51.92 3.36
C ALA A 11 23.68 51.69 2.47
N LEU A 12 23.77 52.01 1.15
CA LEU A 12 22.68 51.77 0.17
C LEU A 12 22.66 50.37 -0.43
N LEU A 13 23.71 49.55 -0.22
CA LEU A 13 23.81 48.20 -0.78
C LEU A 13 23.26 47.11 0.15
N LEU A 14 22.89 47.42 1.38
CA LEU A 14 22.37 46.42 2.35
C LEU A 14 20.86 46.35 2.47
N CYS A 15 20.09 47.23 1.82
CA CYS A 15 18.61 47.15 1.81
C CYS A 15 18.04 46.49 0.54
N GLY A 16 18.90 45.99 -0.38
CA GLY A 16 18.44 45.43 -1.67
C GLY A 16 18.14 43.94 -1.70
N CYS A 17 18.40 43.17 -0.63
CA CYS A 17 18.31 41.71 -0.71
C CYS A 17 16.91 41.12 -0.52
N ASN A 18 15.92 41.87 -0.07
CA ASN A 18 14.55 41.35 0.07
C ASN A 18 13.59 41.74 -1.07
N ILE A 19 14.01 42.62 -1.99
CA ILE A 19 13.18 43.00 -3.15
C ILE A 19 13.55 42.19 -4.38
N ALA A 20 14.77 41.63 -4.43
CA ALA A 20 15.25 40.86 -5.58
C ALA A 20 14.73 39.41 -5.64
N SER A 21 14.25 38.83 -4.51
CA SER A 21 13.68 37.49 -4.51
C SER A 21 12.28 37.44 -5.11
N ASP A 22 11.51 38.52 -5.06
CA ASP A 22 10.17 38.61 -5.66
C ASP A 22 10.16 38.88 -7.15
N LEU A 23 11.32 39.25 -7.75
CA LEU A 23 11.45 39.59 -9.17
C LEU A 23 11.92 38.42 -10.06
N ILE A 24 12.23 37.26 -9.49
CA ILE A 24 12.78 36.13 -10.28
C ILE A 24 11.76 34.98 -10.44
N HIS A 25 10.57 35.05 -9.83
CA HIS A 25 9.51 34.08 -10.08
C HIS A 25 8.46 34.70 -11.00
N ASP A 26 8.61 34.45 -12.31
CA ASP A 26 7.59 34.70 -13.35
C ASP A 26 6.43 33.68 -13.17
N ASP A 27 5.95 33.58 -11.96
CA ASP A 27 4.87 32.63 -11.59
C ASP A 27 3.53 33.39 -11.56
N SER A 28 2.77 33.23 -12.62
CA SER A 28 1.50 33.93 -12.78
C SER A 28 0.44 33.43 -11.76
N VAL A 29 -0.26 34.39 -11.15
CA VAL A 29 -1.39 34.08 -10.27
C VAL A 29 -2.57 33.57 -11.08
N VAL A 30 -3.04 32.36 -10.78
CA VAL A 30 -4.17 31.71 -11.47
C VAL A 30 -5.49 31.84 -10.71
N ALA A 31 -5.44 32.06 -9.40
CA ALA A 31 -6.64 32.31 -8.58
C ALA A 31 -6.30 33.12 -7.32
N LYS A 32 -7.33 33.76 -6.74
CA LYS A 32 -7.26 34.45 -5.44
C LYS A 32 -8.49 34.08 -4.60
N ALA A 33 -8.27 33.72 -3.35
CA ALA A 33 -9.32 33.44 -2.37
C ALA A 33 -8.87 33.89 -0.98
N GLY A 34 -9.75 34.49 -0.18
CA GLY A 34 -9.48 34.83 1.22
C GLY A 34 -8.26 35.76 1.46
N GLY A 35 -7.71 36.39 0.44
CA GLY A 35 -6.47 37.20 0.49
C GLY A 35 -5.21 36.41 0.08
N GLN A 36 -5.30 35.10 -0.10
CA GLN A 36 -4.22 34.26 -0.61
C GLN A 36 -4.22 34.20 -2.14
N LYS A 37 -3.08 33.90 -2.72
CA LYS A 37 -2.88 33.73 -4.17
C LYS A 37 -2.50 32.29 -4.46
N LEU A 38 -3.11 31.72 -5.49
CA LEU A 38 -2.68 30.45 -6.08
C LEU A 38 -1.84 30.75 -7.32
N TYR A 39 -0.69 30.14 -7.39
CA TYR A 39 0.26 30.33 -8.48
C TYR A 39 0.20 29.19 -9.50
N ARG A 40 0.59 29.47 -10.73
CA ARG A 40 0.58 28.49 -11.83
C ARG A 40 1.50 27.31 -11.56
N SER A 41 2.66 27.52 -10.95
CA SER A 41 3.58 26.45 -10.56
C SER A 41 2.95 25.45 -9.61
N THR A 42 2.22 25.94 -8.60
CA THR A 42 1.48 25.08 -7.66
C THR A 42 0.38 24.28 -8.37
N LEU A 43 -0.37 24.92 -9.28
CA LEU A 43 -1.39 24.24 -10.06
C LEU A 43 -0.77 23.20 -11.00
N ALA A 44 0.34 23.51 -11.65
CA ALA A 44 1.04 22.61 -12.55
C ALA A 44 1.57 21.37 -11.85
N SER A 45 2.09 21.49 -10.61
CA SER A 45 2.57 20.34 -9.84
C SER A 45 1.49 19.34 -9.46
N TYR A 46 0.21 19.74 -9.51
CA TYR A 46 -0.93 18.86 -9.26
C TYR A 46 -1.37 18.05 -10.48
N ILE A 47 -1.06 18.54 -11.69
CA ILE A 47 -1.47 17.91 -12.96
C ILE A 47 -0.34 17.02 -13.44
N PRO A 48 -0.54 15.68 -13.58
CA PRO A 48 0.49 14.79 -14.08
C PRO A 48 0.94 15.14 -15.50
N ASP A 49 2.23 14.95 -15.77
CA ASP A 49 2.78 15.12 -17.11
C ASP A 49 2.10 14.18 -18.13
N GLY A 50 1.86 14.67 -19.32
CA GLY A 50 1.20 13.88 -20.38
C GLY A 50 -0.32 13.82 -20.30
N THR A 51 -0.96 14.53 -19.34
CA THR A 51 -2.43 14.63 -19.27
C THR A 51 -2.99 15.34 -20.50
N LEU A 52 -4.07 14.78 -21.09
CA LEU A 52 -4.74 15.38 -22.24
C LEU A 52 -5.27 16.79 -21.91
N PRO A 53 -5.26 17.73 -22.86
CA PRO A 53 -5.64 19.14 -22.61
C PRO A 53 -7.01 19.31 -21.96
N ALA A 54 -8.03 18.54 -22.37
CA ALA A 54 -9.37 18.60 -21.80
C ALA A 54 -9.42 18.10 -20.35
N ASP A 55 -8.68 17.03 -20.03
CA ASP A 55 -8.59 16.49 -18.67
C ASP A 55 -7.75 17.42 -17.78
N SER A 56 -6.67 17.96 -18.29
CA SER A 56 -5.84 18.96 -17.61
C SER A 56 -6.67 20.20 -17.22
N ALA A 57 -7.48 20.73 -18.13
CA ALA A 57 -8.36 21.86 -17.83
C ALA A 57 -9.40 21.53 -16.75
N ARG A 58 -9.99 20.33 -16.79
CA ARG A 58 -10.94 19.86 -15.79
C ARG A 58 -10.28 19.71 -14.41
N MET A 59 -9.12 19.06 -14.34
CA MET A 59 -8.32 18.91 -13.11
C MET A 59 -7.92 20.27 -12.53
N ALA A 60 -7.46 21.19 -13.38
CA ALA A 60 -7.12 22.55 -12.97
C ALA A 60 -8.31 23.26 -12.33
N SER A 61 -9.49 23.22 -12.97
CA SER A 61 -10.71 23.82 -12.44
C SER A 61 -11.12 23.21 -11.09
N GLN A 62 -11.08 21.88 -10.98
CA GLN A 62 -11.41 21.18 -9.73
C GLN A 62 -10.44 21.56 -8.60
N TYR A 63 -9.14 21.60 -8.87
CA TYR A 63 -8.15 22.00 -7.90
C TYR A 63 -8.34 23.44 -7.43
N ILE A 64 -8.55 24.39 -8.36
CA ILE A 64 -8.79 25.81 -8.03
C ILE A 64 -10.02 25.96 -7.13
N HIS A 65 -11.13 25.26 -7.44
CA HIS A 65 -12.33 25.30 -6.61
C HIS A 65 -12.11 24.70 -5.22
N SER A 66 -11.45 23.54 -5.13
CA SER A 66 -11.12 22.90 -3.85
C SER A 66 -10.21 23.79 -3.00
N TRP A 67 -9.14 24.32 -3.57
CA TRP A 67 -8.24 25.25 -2.90
C TRP A 67 -8.96 26.51 -2.40
N ALA A 68 -9.79 27.13 -3.24
CA ALA A 68 -10.53 28.32 -2.86
C ALA A 68 -11.53 28.04 -1.73
N SER A 69 -12.22 26.90 -1.80
CA SER A 69 -13.14 26.45 -0.74
C SER A 69 -12.42 26.28 0.60
N GLU A 70 -11.27 25.61 0.59
CA GLU A 70 -10.44 25.40 1.78
C GLU A 70 -9.99 26.73 2.42
N VAL A 71 -9.45 27.64 1.60
CA VAL A 71 -8.98 28.96 2.06
C VAL A 71 -10.13 29.76 2.68
N ILE A 72 -11.30 29.76 2.03
CA ILE A 72 -12.48 30.49 2.52
C ILE A 72 -13.02 29.86 3.81
N PHE A 73 -13.06 28.52 3.87
CA PHE A 73 -13.49 27.79 5.06
C PHE A 73 -12.58 28.08 6.25
N LEU A 74 -11.25 27.97 6.09
CA LEU A 74 -10.29 28.26 7.15
C LEU A 74 -10.42 29.71 7.64
N LYS A 75 -10.52 30.67 6.72
CA LYS A 75 -10.71 32.08 7.08
C LYS A 75 -12.00 32.32 7.83
N LYS A 76 -13.07 31.57 7.51
CA LYS A 76 -14.33 31.64 8.25
C LYS A 76 -14.18 31.02 9.63
N ALA A 77 -13.55 29.84 9.72
CA ALA A 77 -13.28 29.16 10.99
C ALA A 77 -12.44 30.04 11.94
N GLU A 78 -11.37 30.67 11.44
CA GLU A 78 -10.52 31.57 12.19
C GLU A 78 -11.29 32.80 12.76
N ARG A 79 -12.32 33.25 12.09
CA ARG A 79 -13.17 34.38 12.58
C ARG A 79 -14.23 33.92 13.56
N GLU A 80 -14.81 32.76 13.37
CA GLU A 80 -15.97 32.28 14.15
C GLU A 80 -15.54 31.48 15.39
N LEU A 81 -14.41 30.79 15.34
CA LEU A 81 -13.88 30.10 16.52
C LEU A 81 -13.34 31.08 17.55
N GLY A 82 -13.68 30.86 18.81
CA GLY A 82 -13.09 31.58 19.95
C GLY A 82 -11.58 31.27 20.07
N LYS A 83 -10.89 32.04 20.93
CA LYS A 83 -9.43 31.91 21.15
C LYS A 83 -9.02 30.45 21.48
N ALA A 84 -9.76 29.79 22.36
CA ALA A 84 -9.52 28.41 22.75
C ALA A 84 -9.74 27.41 21.59
N GLY A 85 -10.76 27.64 20.75
CA GLY A 85 -11.03 26.77 19.60
C GLY A 85 -10.06 26.94 18.42
N ARG A 86 -9.25 28.02 18.43
CA ARG A 86 -8.19 28.25 17.44
C ARG A 86 -6.83 27.78 17.90
N ASP A 87 -6.66 27.56 19.19
CA ASP A 87 -5.40 27.07 19.73
C ASP A 87 -5.31 25.55 19.55
N VAL A 88 -4.59 25.14 18.54
CA VAL A 88 -4.29 23.74 18.22
C VAL A 88 -2.84 23.36 18.54
N SER A 89 -2.18 24.18 19.39
CA SER A 89 -0.75 24.02 19.68
C SER A 89 -0.44 22.67 20.33
N LYS A 90 -1.34 22.21 21.21
CA LYS A 90 -1.19 20.91 21.88
C LYS A 90 -1.30 19.76 20.89
N GLU A 91 -2.32 19.77 20.02
CA GLU A 91 -2.55 18.75 19.01
C GLU A 91 -1.40 18.67 18.00
N LEU A 92 -0.87 19.82 17.59
CA LEU A 92 0.30 19.90 16.71
C LEU A 92 1.56 19.34 17.39
N GLU A 93 1.79 19.65 18.67
CA GLU A 93 2.93 19.12 19.42
C GLU A 93 2.79 17.60 19.65
N ASP A 94 1.61 17.12 20.01
CA ASP A 94 1.34 15.69 20.15
C ASP A 94 1.54 14.93 18.81
N TYR A 95 1.08 15.52 17.71
CA TYR A 95 1.32 14.96 16.36
C TYR A 95 2.81 14.96 16.00
N ARG A 96 3.51 16.07 16.27
CA ARG A 96 4.96 16.17 16.04
C ARG A 96 5.73 15.09 16.80
N ARG A 97 5.42 14.87 18.09
CA ARG A 97 6.05 13.82 18.91
C ARG A 97 5.77 12.43 18.34
N SER A 98 4.53 12.15 17.99
CA SER A 98 4.12 10.87 17.40
C SER A 98 4.87 10.60 16.08
N LEU A 99 5.00 11.62 15.24
CA LEU A 99 5.70 11.50 13.96
C LEU A 99 7.21 11.28 14.12
N LEU A 100 7.84 11.99 15.07
CA LEU A 100 9.27 11.81 15.36
C LEU A 100 9.54 10.42 15.96
N ARG A 101 8.71 9.97 16.90
CA ARG A 101 8.79 8.62 17.46
C ARG A 101 8.67 7.58 16.35
N TYR A 102 7.63 7.64 15.53
CA TYR A 102 7.41 6.72 14.43
C TYR A 102 8.60 6.69 13.46
N ARG A 103 9.13 7.85 13.05
CA ARG A 103 10.28 7.91 12.14
C ARG A 103 11.53 7.27 12.73
N TYR A 104 11.78 7.50 14.01
CA TYR A 104 12.91 6.91 14.70
C TYR A 104 12.77 5.39 14.85
N GLU A 105 11.59 4.91 15.22
CA GLU A 105 11.26 3.48 15.28
C GLU A 105 11.46 2.81 13.92
N GLN A 106 10.96 3.43 12.83
CA GLN A 106 11.16 2.91 11.46
C GLN A 106 12.63 2.86 11.06
N GLN A 107 13.41 3.89 11.37
CA GLN A 107 14.84 3.91 11.12
C GLN A 107 15.53 2.77 11.88
N TYR A 108 15.24 2.63 13.17
CA TYR A 108 15.81 1.60 14.03
C TYR A 108 15.51 0.18 13.53
N ILE A 109 14.26 -0.06 13.11
CA ILE A 109 13.85 -1.33 12.49
C ILE A 109 14.62 -1.57 11.19
N ASN A 110 14.66 -0.59 10.28
CA ASN A 110 15.31 -0.76 8.98
C ASN A 110 16.81 -1.06 9.09
N GLU A 111 17.47 -0.55 10.12
CA GLU A 111 18.89 -0.78 10.36
C GLU A 111 19.19 -2.14 11.00
N ARG A 112 18.26 -2.72 11.75
CA ARG A 112 18.52 -3.87 12.66
C ARG A 112 17.67 -5.09 12.41
N LEU A 113 16.58 -4.97 11.66
CA LEU A 113 15.69 -6.10 11.44
C LEU A 113 16.37 -7.15 10.57
N ASP A 114 16.60 -8.35 11.13
CA ASP A 114 16.93 -9.52 10.34
C ASP A 114 15.68 -10.02 9.61
N THR A 115 15.68 -9.86 8.28
CA THR A 115 14.59 -10.29 7.40
C THR A 115 14.77 -11.71 6.87
N VAL A 116 15.93 -12.35 7.11
CA VAL A 116 16.19 -13.71 6.67
C VAL A 116 15.46 -14.69 7.58
N ILE A 117 14.58 -15.47 7.01
CA ILE A 117 13.83 -16.52 7.71
C ILE A 117 14.13 -17.85 7.03
N THR A 118 14.69 -18.78 7.80
CA THR A 118 15.02 -20.12 7.31
C THR A 118 13.77 -21.01 7.26
N GLU A 119 13.81 -22.04 6.43
CA GLU A 119 12.74 -23.06 6.38
C GLU A 119 12.57 -23.78 7.73
N GLN A 120 13.68 -23.97 8.47
CA GLN A 120 13.61 -24.55 9.81
C GLN A 120 12.82 -23.68 10.77
N GLN A 121 13.02 -22.35 10.75
CA GLN A 121 12.25 -21.42 11.59
C GLN A 121 10.75 -21.43 11.24
N VAL A 122 10.42 -21.52 9.96
CA VAL A 122 9.04 -21.66 9.51
C VAL A 122 8.42 -22.96 10.03
N LYS A 123 9.17 -24.05 9.93
CA LYS A 123 8.73 -25.36 10.43
C LYS A 123 8.55 -25.37 11.94
N ASP A 124 9.51 -24.86 12.69
CA ASP A 124 9.46 -24.81 14.16
C ASP A 124 8.27 -23.97 14.64
N TYR A 125 8.03 -22.82 13.96
CA TYR A 125 6.87 -21.99 14.27
C TYR A 125 5.55 -22.72 13.98
N TYR A 126 5.45 -23.40 12.84
CA TYR A 126 4.28 -24.18 12.48
C TYR A 126 4.00 -25.29 13.50
N ASP A 127 5.02 -26.06 13.87
CA ASP A 127 4.90 -27.19 14.82
C ASP A 127 4.48 -26.70 16.22
N ALA A 128 5.00 -25.54 16.66
CA ALA A 128 4.64 -24.92 17.94
C ALA A 128 3.22 -24.33 17.98
N HIS A 129 2.66 -23.96 16.82
CA HIS A 129 1.37 -23.26 16.74
C HIS A 129 0.36 -23.99 15.84
N ARG A 130 0.52 -25.30 15.66
CA ARG A 130 -0.24 -26.11 14.69
C ARG A 130 -1.74 -25.98 14.83
N GLU A 131 -2.22 -25.85 16.06
CA GLU A 131 -3.65 -25.71 16.35
C GLU A 131 -4.26 -24.41 15.82
N THR A 132 -3.44 -23.36 15.65
CA THR A 132 -3.90 -22.08 15.11
C THR A 132 -4.05 -22.10 13.59
N PHE A 133 -3.41 -23.05 12.91
CA PHE A 133 -3.47 -23.20 11.45
C PHE A 133 -4.54 -24.21 11.03
N THR A 134 -5.76 -24.04 11.54
CA THR A 134 -6.90 -24.87 11.16
C THR A 134 -7.68 -24.23 10.02
N LEU A 135 -8.00 -25.04 9.00
CA LEU A 135 -8.77 -24.59 7.85
C LEU A 135 -10.23 -24.30 8.27
N ASN A 136 -10.67 -23.08 8.00
CA ASN A 136 -12.06 -22.65 8.11
C ASN A 136 -12.82 -22.74 6.76
N ARG A 137 -12.10 -22.94 5.67
CA ARG A 137 -12.56 -23.12 4.30
C ARG A 137 -11.67 -24.12 3.57
N PRO A 138 -12.19 -24.79 2.53
CA PRO A 138 -11.37 -25.64 1.69
C PRO A 138 -10.23 -24.86 1.01
N ILE A 139 -9.09 -25.53 0.86
CA ILE A 139 -7.98 -25.12 0.01
C ILE A 139 -7.79 -26.15 -1.08
N MET A 140 -7.29 -25.73 -2.22
CA MET A 140 -7.11 -26.62 -3.34
C MET A 140 -5.89 -26.25 -4.21
N LYS A 141 -5.29 -27.27 -4.83
CA LYS A 141 -4.35 -27.08 -5.92
C LYS A 141 -5.17 -27.14 -7.20
N VAL A 142 -5.14 -26.08 -8.00
CA VAL A 142 -6.13 -25.88 -9.07
C VAL A 142 -5.50 -25.15 -10.24
N ARG A 143 -5.97 -25.47 -11.44
CA ARG A 143 -5.71 -24.69 -12.64
C ARG A 143 -7.01 -24.09 -13.12
N PHE A 144 -7.03 -22.79 -13.36
CA PHE A 144 -8.21 -22.05 -13.78
C PHE A 144 -7.97 -21.38 -15.13
N ILE A 145 -9.00 -21.37 -15.96
CA ILE A 145 -9.02 -20.65 -17.22
C ILE A 145 -10.41 -20.08 -17.50
N SER A 146 -10.47 -18.88 -18.07
CA SER A 146 -11.69 -18.35 -18.65
C SER A 146 -11.47 -17.98 -20.12
N PHE A 147 -12.48 -18.20 -20.97
CA PHE A 147 -12.44 -17.96 -22.40
C PHE A 147 -13.84 -17.66 -22.95
N PHE A 148 -13.91 -17.10 -24.15
CA PHE A 148 -15.19 -16.81 -24.79
C PHE A 148 -15.99 -18.09 -25.10
N LYS A 149 -17.31 -18.00 -24.98
CA LYS A 149 -18.25 -19.13 -25.19
C LYS A 149 -18.11 -19.80 -26.52
N ASP A 150 -17.85 -19.04 -27.57
CA ASP A 150 -17.69 -19.43 -28.95
C ASP A 150 -16.25 -19.79 -29.36
N SER A 151 -15.35 -19.91 -28.37
CA SER A 151 -13.97 -20.28 -28.62
C SER A 151 -13.90 -21.64 -29.35
N PRO A 152 -13.21 -21.71 -30.49
CA PRO A 152 -13.02 -22.96 -31.23
C PRO A 152 -12.16 -23.98 -30.47
N TYR A 153 -11.40 -23.50 -29.48
CA TYR A 153 -10.46 -24.31 -28.66
C TYR A 153 -11.10 -24.88 -27.40
N ARG A 154 -12.39 -24.64 -27.15
CA ARG A 154 -13.08 -25.04 -25.92
C ARG A 154 -12.86 -26.51 -25.54
N ALA A 155 -13.08 -27.43 -26.48
CA ALA A 155 -12.96 -28.87 -26.23
C ALA A 155 -11.52 -29.26 -25.87
N GLU A 156 -10.55 -28.71 -26.58
CA GLU A 156 -9.13 -28.98 -26.38
C GLU A 156 -8.62 -28.39 -25.07
N ILE A 157 -9.04 -27.16 -24.73
CA ILE A 157 -8.73 -26.53 -23.45
C ILE A 157 -9.21 -27.41 -22.29
N LEU A 158 -10.47 -27.86 -22.32
CA LEU A 158 -11.01 -28.69 -21.24
C LEU A 158 -10.32 -30.06 -21.16
N ASP A 159 -9.96 -30.67 -22.29
CA ASP A 159 -9.20 -31.93 -22.35
C ASP A 159 -7.78 -31.77 -21.73
N LYS A 160 -7.10 -30.66 -22.00
CA LYS A 160 -5.74 -30.40 -21.52
C LYS A 160 -5.66 -29.82 -20.12
N LEU A 161 -6.78 -29.30 -19.58
CA LEU A 161 -6.79 -28.64 -18.25
C LEU A 161 -6.23 -29.49 -17.11
N PRO A 162 -6.41 -30.82 -17.06
CA PRO A 162 -5.82 -31.70 -16.03
C PRO A 162 -4.35 -32.07 -16.27
N SER A 163 -3.75 -31.68 -17.37
CA SER A 163 -2.39 -32.12 -17.72
C SER A 163 -1.37 -31.57 -16.73
N LYS A 164 -0.45 -32.44 -16.25
CA LYS A 164 0.66 -32.06 -15.41
C LYS A 164 1.99 -32.37 -16.11
N GLY A 165 2.70 -31.30 -16.48
CA GLY A 165 3.99 -31.41 -17.18
C GLY A 165 3.89 -31.97 -18.60
N GLY A 166 5.03 -32.03 -19.28
CA GLY A 166 5.14 -32.59 -20.62
C GLY A 166 4.43 -31.79 -21.71
N SER A 167 4.12 -32.46 -22.83
CA SER A 167 3.51 -31.81 -23.98
C SER A 167 2.09 -31.30 -23.71
N GLY A 168 1.30 -32.02 -22.90
CA GLY A 168 -0.08 -31.61 -22.62
C GLY A 168 -0.19 -30.29 -21.87
N GLN A 169 0.72 -30.01 -20.96
CA GLN A 169 0.76 -28.69 -20.29
C GLN A 169 1.24 -27.60 -21.24
N HIS A 170 2.27 -27.88 -22.05
CA HIS A 170 2.77 -26.93 -23.04
C HIS A 170 1.70 -26.58 -24.10
N ASP A 171 0.91 -27.56 -24.51
CA ASP A 171 -0.22 -27.35 -25.41
C ASP A 171 -1.28 -26.45 -24.77
N LEU A 172 -1.62 -26.70 -23.49
CA LEU A 172 -2.58 -25.86 -22.76
C LEU A 172 -2.08 -24.42 -22.60
N ASP A 173 -0.80 -24.23 -22.26
CA ASP A 173 -0.20 -22.89 -22.11
C ASP A 173 -0.27 -22.11 -23.43
N SER A 174 -0.06 -22.81 -24.56
CA SER A 174 -0.19 -22.24 -25.90
C SER A 174 -1.62 -21.87 -26.22
N LEU A 175 -2.60 -22.74 -25.91
CA LEU A 175 -4.02 -22.48 -26.09
C LEU A 175 -4.50 -21.33 -25.20
N ALA A 176 -4.00 -21.26 -23.95
CA ALA A 176 -4.31 -20.18 -23.03
C ALA A 176 -3.79 -18.84 -23.56
N PHE A 177 -2.57 -18.81 -24.08
CA PHE A 177 -2.00 -17.60 -24.70
C PHE A 177 -2.85 -17.09 -25.87
N LEU A 178 -3.39 -18.01 -26.67
CA LEU A 178 -4.16 -17.67 -27.88
C LEU A 178 -5.60 -17.23 -27.58
N SER A 179 -6.24 -17.76 -26.54
CA SER A 179 -7.69 -17.65 -26.37
C SER A 179 -8.20 -17.39 -24.97
N ALA A 180 -7.35 -17.40 -23.94
CA ALA A 180 -7.83 -17.16 -22.59
C ALA A 180 -8.06 -15.67 -22.32
N LEU A 181 -9.15 -15.36 -21.64
CA LEU A 181 -9.39 -14.08 -20.99
C LEU A 181 -8.62 -13.98 -19.67
N ARG A 182 -8.51 -15.10 -18.97
CA ARG A 182 -7.78 -15.26 -17.72
C ARG A 182 -7.24 -16.68 -17.61
N TYR A 183 -5.98 -16.83 -17.19
CA TYR A 183 -5.36 -18.14 -16.93
C TYR A 183 -4.56 -18.08 -15.63
N ILE A 184 -4.75 -19.07 -14.76
CA ILE A 184 -4.05 -19.22 -13.49
C ILE A 184 -3.63 -20.67 -13.35
N ASP A 185 -2.34 -20.94 -13.26
CA ASP A 185 -1.80 -22.26 -12.97
C ASP A 185 -1.28 -22.33 -11.52
N ASN A 186 -2.13 -22.85 -10.64
CA ASN A 186 -1.82 -23.18 -9.26
C ASN A 186 -1.90 -24.70 -9.02
N ALA A 187 -1.51 -25.51 -10.03
CA ALA A 187 -1.54 -26.97 -9.93
C ALA A 187 -0.64 -27.52 -8.81
N GLU A 188 0.38 -26.77 -8.40
CA GLU A 188 1.29 -27.15 -7.32
C GLU A 188 1.20 -26.19 -6.08
N VAL A 189 0.37 -25.14 -6.16
CA VAL A 189 0.24 -24.13 -5.11
C VAL A 189 -1.15 -24.20 -4.49
N TRP A 190 -1.20 -24.25 -3.15
CA TRP A 190 -2.47 -24.21 -2.43
C TRP A 190 -3.16 -22.85 -2.57
N THR A 191 -4.41 -22.88 -2.98
CA THR A 191 -5.28 -21.71 -3.16
C THR A 191 -6.53 -21.85 -2.29
N ASP A 192 -6.87 -20.80 -1.55
CA ASP A 192 -8.12 -20.72 -0.77
C ASP A 192 -9.33 -20.75 -1.71
N ALA A 193 -10.35 -21.54 -1.41
CA ALA A 193 -11.55 -21.66 -2.21
C ALA A 193 -12.25 -20.33 -2.46
N ALA A 194 -12.22 -19.39 -1.50
CA ALA A 194 -12.82 -18.07 -1.69
C ALA A 194 -12.00 -17.19 -2.66
N VAL A 195 -10.69 -17.43 -2.79
CA VAL A 195 -9.87 -16.74 -3.81
C VAL A 195 -10.24 -17.24 -5.20
N LEU A 196 -10.36 -18.56 -5.36
CA LEU A 196 -10.79 -19.14 -6.63
C LEU A 196 -12.23 -18.75 -7.00
N ALA A 197 -13.13 -18.70 -6.02
CA ALA A 197 -14.53 -18.34 -6.24
C ALA A 197 -14.72 -16.93 -6.82
N ARG A 198 -13.82 -15.98 -6.50
CA ARG A 198 -13.81 -14.64 -7.10
C ARG A 198 -13.57 -14.69 -8.61
N GLU A 199 -12.72 -15.61 -9.07
CA GLU A 199 -12.49 -15.81 -10.52
C GLU A 199 -13.75 -16.36 -11.21
N PHE A 200 -14.57 -17.11 -10.49
CA PHE A 200 -15.86 -17.60 -10.96
C PHE A 200 -17.00 -16.58 -10.81
N GLY A 201 -16.79 -15.51 -10.05
CA GLY A 201 -17.80 -14.47 -9.78
C GLY A 201 -18.95 -14.96 -8.89
N THR A 202 -18.67 -15.90 -7.97
CA THR A 202 -19.66 -16.49 -7.04
C THR A 202 -19.03 -16.72 -5.66
N ASP A 203 -19.78 -17.23 -4.70
CA ASP A 203 -19.26 -17.71 -3.43
C ASP A 203 -18.63 -19.12 -3.57
N TRP A 204 -17.82 -19.51 -2.59
CA TRP A 204 -17.04 -20.74 -2.69
C TRP A 204 -17.91 -22.00 -2.49
N GLU A 205 -19.00 -21.95 -1.73
CA GLU A 205 -19.94 -23.05 -1.56
C GLU A 205 -20.64 -23.35 -2.87
N THR A 206 -21.18 -22.32 -3.52
CA THR A 206 -21.85 -22.43 -4.83
C THR A 206 -20.88 -22.94 -5.88
N MET A 207 -19.64 -22.41 -5.92
CA MET A 207 -18.62 -22.87 -6.86
C MET A 207 -18.32 -24.37 -6.68
N LEU A 208 -18.08 -24.80 -5.43
CA LEU A 208 -17.75 -26.21 -5.17
C LEU A 208 -18.93 -27.17 -5.41
N SER A 209 -20.17 -26.70 -5.28
CA SER A 209 -21.35 -27.50 -5.63
C SER A 209 -21.41 -27.89 -7.11
N GLN A 210 -20.71 -27.17 -7.98
CA GLN A 210 -20.60 -27.45 -9.42
C GLN A 210 -19.43 -28.38 -9.76
N GLN A 211 -18.66 -28.83 -8.75
CA GLN A 211 -17.52 -29.71 -9.00
C GLN A 211 -17.98 -31.11 -9.40
N LYS A 212 -17.50 -31.59 -10.54
CA LYS A 212 -17.75 -32.92 -11.06
C LYS A 212 -16.49 -33.47 -11.72
N ASP A 213 -16.08 -34.67 -11.33
CA ASP A 213 -14.91 -35.38 -11.88
C ASP A 213 -13.61 -34.54 -11.88
N GLY A 214 -13.45 -33.69 -10.84
CA GLY A 214 -12.31 -32.76 -10.73
C GLY A 214 -12.51 -31.42 -11.41
N TYR A 215 -13.50 -31.29 -12.28
CA TYR A 215 -13.80 -30.03 -12.98
C TYR A 215 -14.79 -29.17 -12.22
N ILE A 216 -14.63 -27.88 -12.33
CA ILE A 216 -15.62 -26.86 -11.99
C ILE A 216 -15.80 -26.05 -13.27
N VAL A 217 -17.04 -26.03 -13.83
CA VAL A 217 -17.33 -25.26 -15.05
C VAL A 217 -18.59 -24.44 -14.81
N ILE A 218 -18.47 -23.13 -14.98
CA ILE A 218 -19.58 -22.19 -14.89
C ILE A 218 -19.63 -21.39 -16.19
N GLU A 219 -20.80 -21.43 -16.84
CA GLU A 219 -21.06 -20.72 -18.07
C GLU A 219 -21.93 -19.49 -17.85
N GLY A 220 -21.41 -18.34 -18.25
CA GLY A 220 -22.09 -17.05 -18.19
C GLY A 220 -21.91 -16.29 -19.50
N ALA A 221 -21.44 -15.06 -19.44
CA ALA A 221 -21.00 -14.29 -20.61
C ALA A 221 -19.73 -14.92 -21.23
N ASP A 222 -18.90 -15.50 -20.41
CA ASP A 222 -17.71 -16.31 -20.71
C ASP A 222 -17.88 -17.73 -20.12
N VAL A 223 -16.98 -18.63 -20.50
CA VAL A 223 -16.82 -19.94 -19.87
C VAL A 223 -15.69 -19.82 -18.87
N ARG A 224 -15.96 -20.20 -17.62
CA ARG A 224 -14.99 -20.28 -16.53
C ARG A 224 -14.84 -21.73 -16.14
N ALA A 225 -13.65 -22.25 -16.24
CA ALA A 225 -13.35 -23.64 -15.98
C ALA A 225 -12.15 -23.76 -15.05
N ALA A 226 -12.20 -24.72 -14.15
CA ALA A 226 -11.05 -25.09 -13.35
C ALA A 226 -10.95 -26.61 -13.24
N TYR A 227 -9.73 -27.12 -13.08
CA TYR A 227 -9.48 -28.49 -12.69
C TYR A 227 -8.81 -28.54 -11.34
N VAL A 228 -9.39 -29.29 -10.40
CA VAL A 228 -8.91 -29.44 -9.02
C VAL A 228 -8.04 -30.68 -8.93
N PHE A 229 -6.74 -30.49 -8.74
CA PHE A 229 -5.77 -31.58 -8.60
C PHE A 229 -5.78 -32.20 -7.22
N GLN A 230 -5.92 -31.36 -6.18
CA GLN A 230 -6.00 -31.75 -4.78
C GLN A 230 -6.90 -30.79 -4.03
N SER A 231 -7.57 -31.27 -2.98
CA SER A 231 -8.38 -30.44 -2.09
C SER A 231 -8.27 -30.93 -0.64
N ILE A 232 -8.23 -30.01 0.31
CA ILE A 232 -8.32 -30.25 1.74
C ILE A 232 -9.44 -29.38 2.27
N SER A 233 -10.50 -30.02 2.80
CA SER A 233 -11.69 -29.29 3.24
C SER A 233 -11.66 -28.89 4.71
N LYS A 234 -10.95 -29.65 5.55
CA LYS A 234 -10.95 -29.49 7.03
C LYS A 234 -9.62 -29.98 7.62
N GLY A 235 -9.31 -29.53 8.82
CA GLY A 235 -8.14 -29.96 9.58
C GLY A 235 -7.00 -28.94 9.53
N ALA A 236 -5.80 -29.36 9.89
CA ALA A 236 -4.62 -28.49 9.86
C ALA A 236 -4.25 -28.15 8.43
N ALA A 237 -4.06 -26.87 8.16
CA ALA A 237 -3.58 -26.41 6.87
C ALA A 237 -2.14 -26.87 6.63
N PRO A 238 -1.74 -27.28 5.42
CA PRO A 238 -0.36 -27.67 5.11
C PRO A 238 0.64 -26.54 5.37
N LEU A 239 1.85 -26.92 5.76
CA LEU A 239 2.94 -25.96 6.02
C LEU A 239 3.16 -25.01 4.84
N GLU A 240 3.14 -25.53 3.61
CA GLU A 240 3.35 -24.75 2.39
C GLU A 240 2.29 -23.65 2.24
N PHE A 241 1.04 -23.93 2.62
CA PHE A 241 -0.04 -22.93 2.60
C PHE A 241 0.15 -21.86 3.68
N CYS A 242 0.62 -22.27 4.86
CA CYS A 242 0.82 -21.39 6.01
C CYS A 242 2.12 -20.59 5.95
N ALA A 243 3.11 -21.05 5.20
CA ALA A 243 4.47 -20.50 5.20
C ALA A 243 4.54 -18.97 4.97
N PRO A 244 3.78 -18.34 4.07
CA PRO A 244 3.78 -16.89 3.92
C PRO A 244 3.33 -16.17 5.20
N VAL A 245 2.20 -16.62 5.78
CA VAL A 245 1.65 -16.02 7.02
C VAL A 245 2.60 -16.26 8.21
N ILE A 246 3.23 -17.42 8.28
CA ILE A 246 4.24 -17.72 9.32
C ILE A 246 5.44 -16.77 9.20
N LYS A 247 5.94 -16.54 8.00
CA LYS A 247 7.04 -15.59 7.77
C LYS A 247 6.66 -14.18 8.21
N ASP A 248 5.46 -13.72 7.90
CA ASP A 248 4.96 -12.41 8.33
C ASP A 248 4.84 -12.33 9.85
N ASN A 249 4.38 -13.40 10.50
CA ASN A 249 4.28 -13.47 11.96
C ASN A 249 5.66 -13.42 12.63
N ILE A 250 6.64 -14.16 12.11
CA ILE A 250 8.03 -14.14 12.61
C ILE A 250 8.62 -12.74 12.46
N LEU A 251 8.48 -12.10 11.31
CA LEU A 251 8.96 -10.73 11.10
C LEU A 251 8.28 -9.74 12.03
N SER A 252 6.98 -9.88 12.23
CA SER A 252 6.21 -9.04 13.15
C SER A 252 6.65 -9.22 14.60
N ALA A 253 6.97 -10.45 15.01
CA ALA A 253 7.51 -10.73 16.33
C ALA A 253 8.91 -10.13 16.51
N ARG A 254 9.79 -10.26 15.52
CA ARG A 254 11.13 -9.63 15.53
C ARG A 254 11.04 -8.11 15.63
N LYS A 255 10.14 -7.47 14.87
CA LYS A 255 9.92 -6.01 14.95
C LYS A 255 9.48 -5.58 16.34
N ARG A 256 8.51 -6.28 16.94
CA ARG A 256 8.07 -5.97 18.33
C ARG A 256 9.22 -6.10 19.31
N GLY A 257 9.96 -7.21 19.27
CA GLY A 257 11.11 -7.43 20.15
C GLY A 257 12.18 -6.34 20.02
N LEU A 258 12.47 -5.88 18.78
CA LEU A 258 13.39 -4.76 18.56
C LEU A 258 12.91 -3.45 19.19
N LEU A 259 11.61 -3.15 19.10
CA LEU A 259 11.05 -1.93 19.66
C LEU A 259 10.98 -1.98 21.20
N GLU A 260 10.65 -3.13 21.76
CA GLU A 260 10.70 -3.37 23.21
C GLU A 260 12.11 -3.22 23.76
N GLN A 261 13.11 -3.77 23.05
CA GLN A 261 14.51 -3.61 23.41
C GLN A 261 14.97 -2.14 23.32
N LEU A 262 14.58 -1.44 22.25
CA LEU A 262 14.87 -0.03 22.08
C LEU A 262 14.32 0.80 23.25
N GLU A 263 13.08 0.56 23.65
CA GLU A 263 12.46 1.29 24.78
C GLU A 263 13.19 1.02 26.09
N GLN A 264 13.56 -0.24 26.35
CA GLN A 264 14.33 -0.63 27.54
C GLN A 264 15.72 0.03 27.55
N ASP A 265 16.43 0.01 26.43
CA ASP A 265 17.77 0.60 26.31
C ASP A 265 17.72 2.12 26.50
N LEU A 266 16.73 2.81 25.92
CA LEU A 266 16.53 4.25 26.09
C LEU A 266 16.24 4.63 27.56
N LEU A 267 15.38 3.86 28.24
CA LEU A 267 15.08 4.10 29.66
C LEU A 267 16.28 3.83 30.56
N ALA A 268 17.04 2.76 30.29
CA ALA A 268 18.24 2.44 31.03
C ALA A 268 19.32 3.53 30.86
N GLU A 269 19.53 4.00 29.64
CA GLU A 269 20.45 5.10 29.33
C GLU A 269 20.04 6.41 30.04
N ALA A 270 18.72 6.72 30.01
CA ALA A 270 18.21 7.93 30.69
C ALA A 270 18.36 7.88 32.20
N LEU A 271 18.19 6.70 32.83
CA LEU A 271 18.44 6.49 34.26
C LEU A 271 19.92 6.70 34.60
N ASP A 272 20.84 6.11 33.82
CA ASP A 272 22.28 6.24 34.03
C ASP A 272 22.76 7.71 33.92
N LYS A 273 22.25 8.43 32.93
CA LYS A 273 22.54 9.83 32.67
C LYS A 273 21.81 10.81 33.62
N LYS A 274 20.90 10.32 34.47
CA LYS A 274 20.00 11.12 35.32
C LYS A 274 19.05 12.05 34.56
N ASP A 275 18.75 11.70 33.29
CA ASP A 275 17.73 12.37 32.48
C ASP A 275 16.30 11.86 32.81
N PHE A 276 16.22 10.72 33.51
CA PHE A 276 15.00 10.17 34.08
C PHE A 276 15.16 9.97 35.58
N VAL A 277 14.36 10.67 36.37
CA VAL A 277 14.34 10.59 37.83
C VAL A 277 12.91 10.38 38.30
N ILE A 278 12.71 9.38 39.14
CA ILE A 278 11.43 9.15 39.83
C ILE A 278 11.52 9.82 41.21
N TYR A 279 10.61 10.75 41.47
CA TYR A 279 10.43 11.32 42.80
C TYR A 279 9.32 10.50 43.45
N GLU A 280 9.70 9.69 44.46
CA GLU A 280 8.70 9.02 45.30
C GLU A 280 7.96 10.09 46.12
N GLU A 281 6.62 10.01 46.18
CA GLU A 281 5.77 10.84 47.03
C GLU A 281 5.86 10.40 48.50
#